data_6f9467145ba87d79b7284b53e24abb67
#
_entry.id   6f9467145ba87d79b7284b53e24abb67
#
_cell.length_a   1.000
_cell.length_b   1.000
_cell.length_c   1.000
_cell.angle_alpha   90.00
_cell.angle_beta   90.00
_cell.angle_gamma   90.00
#
_symmetry.space_group_name_H-M   'P 1'
#
loop_
_entity.id
_entity.type
_entity.pdbx_description
1 polymer ?
#
loop_
_entity_poly.entity_id
_entity_poly.type
_entity_poly.pdbx_seq_one_letter_code
_entity_poly.pdbx_strand_id
1 'polypeptide(L)'
;MHCVYKVTDKIWWIGGNERKLSVFEGVIPMNDGMAYNSYFIDDEKTVVLDAVDKSVSGVFYENVDHMLNGRPLDYVIVNHVEPDHSASLEELIMRHPEAKVVGSKKIKAMVKQYVTWDVDKYFEEIKEGDELCTGSHTFTFYMAPMVHWPEVMVTYEKSTGSLFSADAFGIFGAHDGNIFADAYDFELEWLPSARKYYTTIVGKYGTFTEKLIGKVGGLDIKRICPLHGFIIRKDFEKYINAYLTWARY
;
A
#
# COMPACT_ATOMS: atom_id res chain seq x y z
N MET A 1 -1.40 -22.51 -3.13
CA MET A 1 -0.25 -22.09 -4.01
C MET A 1 0.04 -20.64 -3.69
N HIS A 2 1.23 -20.31 -3.22
CA HIS A 2 1.62 -18.94 -2.89
C HIS A 2 2.31 -18.24 -4.07
N CYS A 3 2.26 -16.91 -4.07
CA CYS A 3 2.83 -16.06 -5.10
C CYS A 3 3.42 -14.81 -4.42
N VAL A 4 4.68 -14.89 -4.01
CA VAL A 4 5.37 -13.82 -3.29
C VAL A 4 6.60 -13.36 -4.06
N TYR A 5 6.92 -12.07 -4.00
CA TYR A 5 8.09 -11.50 -4.69
C TYR A 5 8.98 -10.72 -3.72
N LYS A 6 10.27 -10.94 -3.80
CA LYS A 6 11.25 -10.26 -2.98
C LYS A 6 11.43 -8.80 -3.40
N VAL A 7 11.21 -7.88 -2.47
CA VAL A 7 11.44 -6.43 -2.65
C VAL A 7 12.81 -6.02 -2.13
N THR A 8 13.15 -6.49 -0.91
CA THR A 8 14.48 -6.41 -0.28
C THR A 8 14.79 -7.74 0.38
N ASP A 9 15.86 -7.83 1.16
CA ASP A 9 16.18 -9.07 1.88
C ASP A 9 15.11 -9.48 2.89
N LYS A 10 14.37 -8.50 3.43
CA LYS A 10 13.35 -8.73 4.46
C LYS A 10 11.96 -8.15 4.12
N ILE A 11 11.81 -7.48 2.99
CA ILE A 11 10.54 -6.96 2.50
C ILE A 11 10.08 -7.78 1.30
N TRP A 12 8.84 -8.25 1.35
CA TRP A 12 8.23 -9.07 0.31
C TRP A 12 6.91 -8.48 -0.14
N TRP A 13 6.65 -8.51 -1.43
CA TRP A 13 5.32 -8.28 -1.98
C TRP A 13 4.50 -9.57 -1.82
N ILE A 14 3.30 -9.43 -1.24
CA ILE A 14 2.40 -10.55 -0.92
C ILE A 14 0.98 -10.33 -1.42
N GLY A 15 0.77 -9.32 -2.25
CA GLY A 15 -0.53 -8.94 -2.80
C GLY A 15 -1.13 -9.95 -3.78
N GLY A 16 -2.03 -9.47 -4.63
CA GLY A 16 -2.69 -10.28 -5.64
C GLY A 16 -2.99 -9.49 -6.92
N ASN A 17 -3.20 -10.22 -8.02
CA ASN A 17 -3.54 -9.67 -9.33
C ASN A 17 -4.95 -10.11 -9.74
N GLU A 18 -5.90 -9.19 -9.86
CA GLU A 18 -7.23 -9.44 -10.41
C GLU A 18 -7.23 -9.16 -11.92
N ARG A 19 -7.13 -10.21 -12.71
CA ARG A 19 -7.01 -10.10 -14.18
C ARG A 19 -8.34 -10.08 -14.91
N LYS A 20 -9.45 -10.35 -14.21
CA LYS A 20 -10.79 -10.41 -14.79
C LYS A 20 -11.58 -9.13 -14.57
N LEU A 21 -11.02 -8.18 -13.84
CA LEU A 21 -11.67 -6.92 -13.53
C LEU A 21 -11.84 -6.11 -14.82
N SER A 22 -13.07 -5.94 -15.27
CA SER A 22 -13.41 -5.16 -16.47
C SER A 22 -13.81 -3.72 -16.16
N VAL A 23 -14.20 -3.43 -14.92
CA VAL A 23 -14.58 -2.09 -14.47
C VAL A 23 -14.12 -1.91 -13.03
N PHE A 24 -13.26 -0.92 -12.78
CA PHE A 24 -12.81 -0.54 -11.44
C PHE A 24 -13.79 0.45 -10.83
N GLU A 25 -14.13 0.26 -9.56
CA GLU A 25 -15.11 1.06 -8.80
C GLU A 25 -16.46 1.29 -9.51
N GLY A 26 -16.86 0.37 -10.38
CA GLY A 26 -18.12 0.44 -11.09
C GLY A 26 -18.18 1.48 -12.23
N VAL A 27 -17.14 2.28 -12.45
CA VAL A 27 -17.15 3.41 -13.40
C VAL A 27 -15.93 3.49 -14.31
N ILE A 28 -14.78 2.92 -13.94
CA ILE A 28 -13.54 3.06 -14.71
C ILE A 28 -13.30 1.78 -15.53
N PRO A 29 -13.42 1.81 -16.88
CA PRO A 29 -13.14 0.65 -17.71
C PRO A 29 -11.69 0.19 -17.60
N MET A 30 -11.47 -1.12 -17.41
CA MET A 30 -10.17 -1.77 -17.24
C MET A 30 -9.95 -2.80 -18.35
N ASN A 31 -8.76 -2.79 -18.97
CA ASN A 31 -8.38 -3.78 -19.97
C ASN A 31 -7.42 -4.83 -19.39
N ASP A 32 -6.57 -4.42 -18.43
CA ASP A 32 -5.43 -5.19 -17.97
C ASP A 32 -5.56 -5.62 -16.50
N GLY A 33 -6.79 -5.56 -15.96
CA GLY A 33 -7.05 -5.89 -14.56
C GLY A 33 -6.46 -4.90 -13.57
N MET A 34 -6.21 -5.36 -12.32
CA MET A 34 -5.69 -4.53 -11.24
C MET A 34 -4.73 -5.33 -10.35
N ALA A 35 -3.61 -4.73 -10.00
CA ALA A 35 -2.75 -5.22 -8.93
C ALA A 35 -3.18 -4.59 -7.61
N TYR A 36 -3.40 -5.43 -6.60
CA TYR A 36 -3.63 -5.02 -5.21
C TYR A 36 -2.39 -5.40 -4.40
N ASN A 37 -1.59 -4.40 -4.05
CA ASN A 37 -0.31 -4.61 -3.40
C ASN A 37 -0.48 -4.66 -1.89
N SER A 38 0.18 -5.61 -1.27
CA SER A 38 0.40 -5.72 0.16
C SER A 38 1.83 -6.17 0.38
N TYR A 39 2.41 -5.83 1.52
CA TYR A 39 3.80 -6.12 1.79
C TYR A 39 3.96 -6.81 3.13
N PHE A 40 4.90 -7.75 3.19
CA PHE A 40 5.29 -8.46 4.40
C PHE A 40 6.72 -8.07 4.80
N ILE A 41 6.92 -7.82 6.08
CA ILE A 41 8.23 -7.56 6.65
C ILE A 41 8.62 -8.76 7.52
N ASP A 42 9.69 -9.43 7.13
CA ASP A 42 10.27 -10.57 7.84
C ASP A 42 11.33 -10.10 8.82
N ASP A 43 10.91 -9.76 10.02
CA ASP A 43 11.78 -9.25 11.09
C ASP A 43 11.56 -10.01 12.41
N GLU A 44 12.14 -9.54 13.52
CA GLU A 44 11.89 -10.11 14.87
C GLU A 44 10.39 -10.16 15.15
N LYS A 45 9.68 -9.05 14.86
CA LYS A 45 8.23 -8.98 14.76
C LYS A 45 7.80 -8.92 13.32
N THR A 46 6.81 -9.72 12.97
CA THR A 46 6.27 -9.78 11.61
C THR A 46 5.25 -8.68 11.36
N VAL A 47 5.29 -8.08 10.17
CA VAL A 47 4.37 -7.01 9.79
C VAL A 47 3.76 -7.28 8.43
N VAL A 48 2.46 -7.06 8.30
CA VAL A 48 1.76 -6.87 7.02
C VAL A 48 1.45 -5.39 6.86
N LEU A 49 1.71 -4.81 5.70
CA LEU A 49 1.29 -3.45 5.34
C LEU A 49 0.14 -3.54 4.34
N ASP A 50 -0.99 -3.03 4.76
CA ASP A 50 -2.28 -3.02 4.10
C ASP A 50 -2.79 -4.43 3.74
N ALA A 51 -4.10 -4.55 3.60
CA ALA A 51 -4.75 -5.75 3.10
C ALA A 51 -5.04 -5.61 1.60
N VAL A 52 -5.94 -6.39 1.04
CA VAL A 52 -6.25 -6.40 -0.39
C VAL A 52 -7.74 -6.54 -0.64
N ASP A 53 -8.15 -6.33 -1.90
CA ASP A 53 -9.50 -6.58 -2.37
C ASP A 53 -9.95 -8.02 -2.13
N LYS A 54 -11.26 -8.18 -1.94
CA LYS A 54 -11.86 -9.50 -1.69
C LYS A 54 -11.61 -10.50 -2.83
N SER A 55 -11.54 -10.03 -4.06
CA SER A 55 -11.32 -10.88 -5.25
C SER A 55 -10.00 -11.64 -5.24
N VAL A 56 -8.97 -11.09 -4.58
CA VAL A 56 -7.63 -11.69 -4.47
C VAL A 56 -7.30 -12.15 -3.05
N SER A 57 -8.25 -12.08 -2.12
CA SER A 57 -8.02 -12.40 -0.70
C SER A 57 -7.54 -13.82 -0.46
N GLY A 58 -7.99 -14.79 -1.27
CA GLY A 58 -7.56 -16.19 -1.14
C GLY A 58 -6.04 -16.35 -1.32
N VAL A 59 -5.47 -15.81 -2.40
CA VAL A 59 -4.03 -15.86 -2.65
C VAL A 59 -3.26 -15.03 -1.63
N PHE A 60 -3.81 -13.92 -1.20
CA PHE A 60 -3.23 -13.07 -0.16
C PHE A 60 -3.05 -13.82 1.16
N TYR A 61 -4.07 -14.53 1.65
CA TYR A 61 -3.95 -15.31 2.89
C TYR A 61 -2.94 -16.46 2.75
N GLU A 62 -2.93 -17.16 1.60
CA GLU A 62 -1.91 -18.18 1.33
C GLU A 62 -0.49 -17.58 1.33
N ASN A 63 -0.32 -16.36 0.81
CA ASN A 63 0.95 -15.65 0.82
C ASN A 63 1.38 -15.26 2.25
N VAL A 64 0.45 -14.73 3.07
CA VAL A 64 0.70 -14.41 4.48
C VAL A 64 1.12 -15.65 5.26
N ASP A 65 0.34 -16.74 5.15
CA ASP A 65 0.63 -18.01 5.84
C ASP A 65 2.00 -18.57 5.44
N HIS A 66 2.34 -18.49 4.15
CA HIS A 66 3.64 -18.90 3.64
C HIS A 66 4.79 -18.06 4.23
N MET A 67 4.64 -16.74 4.27
CA MET A 67 5.67 -15.84 4.81
C MET A 67 5.83 -15.97 6.31
N LEU A 68 4.74 -16.17 7.04
CA LEU A 68 4.78 -16.41 8.48
C LEU A 68 5.49 -17.73 8.83
N ASN A 69 5.36 -18.76 8.00
CA ASN A 69 5.99 -20.06 8.21
C ASN A 69 5.83 -20.60 9.66
N GLY A 70 4.62 -20.48 10.20
CA GLY A 70 4.26 -20.89 11.57
C GLY A 70 4.59 -19.88 12.67
N ARG A 71 5.14 -18.71 12.34
CA ARG A 71 5.31 -17.58 13.28
C ARG A 71 3.97 -16.85 13.47
N PRO A 72 3.77 -16.14 14.61
CA PRO A 72 2.63 -15.25 14.76
C PRO A 72 2.72 -14.07 13.78
N LEU A 73 1.59 -13.47 13.44
CA LEU A 73 1.53 -12.13 12.86
C LEU A 73 1.46 -11.12 14.01
N ASP A 74 2.47 -10.25 14.13
CA ASP A 74 2.52 -9.27 15.23
C ASP A 74 1.74 -8.00 14.90
N TYR A 75 1.91 -7.45 13.68
CA TYR A 75 1.31 -6.17 13.29
C TYR A 75 0.69 -6.20 11.89
N VAL A 76 -0.41 -5.46 11.75
CA VAL A 76 -0.98 -5.06 10.45
C VAL A 76 -1.01 -3.54 10.41
N ILE A 77 -0.12 -2.91 9.65
CA ILE A 77 -0.12 -1.45 9.43
C ILE A 77 -1.14 -1.17 8.33
N VAL A 78 -2.10 -0.28 8.58
CA VAL A 78 -3.12 0.12 7.61
C VAL A 78 -2.87 1.56 7.22
N ASN A 79 -2.47 1.78 5.95
CA ASN A 79 -2.27 3.10 5.38
C ASN A 79 -3.56 3.68 4.80
N HIS A 80 -4.45 2.80 4.28
CA HIS A 80 -5.69 3.17 3.61
C HIS A 80 -6.81 2.17 3.88
N VAL A 81 -8.06 2.63 3.98
CA VAL A 81 -9.21 1.79 4.34
C VAL A 81 -10.27 1.68 3.24
N GLU A 82 -9.97 2.11 2.02
CA GLU A 82 -10.82 1.81 0.89
C GLU A 82 -11.02 0.29 0.75
N PRO A 83 -12.20 -0.21 0.33
CA PRO A 83 -12.50 -1.64 0.35
C PRO A 83 -11.49 -2.52 -0.39
N ASP A 84 -10.86 -2.01 -1.44
CA ASP A 84 -9.86 -2.76 -2.21
C ASP A 84 -8.48 -2.90 -1.48
N HIS A 85 -8.31 -2.22 -0.34
CA HIS A 85 -7.16 -2.35 0.58
C HIS A 85 -7.57 -2.82 1.97
N SER A 86 -8.87 -2.98 2.24
CA SER A 86 -9.36 -3.32 3.58
C SER A 86 -10.38 -4.46 3.62
N ALA A 87 -10.95 -4.89 2.48
CA ALA A 87 -11.98 -5.93 2.46
C ALA A 87 -11.51 -7.29 3.00
N SER A 88 -10.21 -7.57 2.97
CA SER A 88 -9.61 -8.78 3.54
C SER A 88 -9.06 -8.60 4.97
N LEU A 89 -9.09 -7.39 5.53
CA LEU A 89 -8.56 -7.08 6.87
C LEU A 89 -9.28 -7.85 7.98
N GLU A 90 -10.61 -7.92 7.92
CA GLU A 90 -11.41 -8.59 8.96
C GLU A 90 -11.01 -10.06 9.10
N GLU A 91 -10.98 -10.78 7.99
CA GLU A 91 -10.61 -12.19 7.99
C GLU A 91 -9.13 -12.39 8.37
N LEU A 92 -8.24 -11.48 7.98
CA LEU A 92 -6.83 -11.52 8.38
C LEU A 92 -6.69 -11.48 9.91
N ILE A 93 -7.38 -10.56 10.59
CA ILE A 93 -7.34 -10.44 12.05
C ILE A 93 -8.04 -11.64 12.73
N MET A 94 -9.09 -12.18 12.15
CA MET A 94 -9.73 -13.40 12.67
C MET A 94 -8.83 -14.64 12.58
N ARG A 95 -7.99 -14.73 11.56
CA ARG A 95 -6.98 -15.79 11.40
C ARG A 95 -5.78 -15.61 12.34
N HIS A 96 -5.46 -14.36 12.68
CA HIS A 96 -4.32 -13.98 13.51
C HIS A 96 -4.76 -13.08 14.68
N PRO A 97 -5.52 -13.62 15.66
CA PRO A 97 -6.14 -12.84 16.73
C PRO A 97 -5.15 -12.24 17.75
N GLU A 98 -3.87 -12.56 17.65
CA GLU A 98 -2.77 -11.94 18.38
C GLU A 98 -2.26 -10.65 17.74
N ALA A 99 -2.53 -10.46 16.44
CA ALA A 99 -2.05 -9.30 15.69
C ALA A 99 -2.64 -7.98 16.20
N LYS A 100 -1.81 -6.92 16.15
CA LYS A 100 -2.26 -5.55 16.38
C LYS A 100 -2.40 -4.80 15.06
N VAL A 101 -3.54 -4.14 14.89
CA VAL A 101 -3.76 -3.23 13.76
C VAL A 101 -3.21 -1.86 14.13
N VAL A 102 -2.29 -1.34 13.35
CA VAL A 102 -1.63 -0.05 13.58
C VAL A 102 -2.13 0.97 12.56
N GLY A 103 -2.58 2.13 13.02
CA GLY A 103 -3.06 3.18 12.14
C GLY A 103 -3.47 4.44 12.89
N SER A 104 -3.84 5.48 12.15
CA SER A 104 -4.26 6.74 12.73
C SER A 104 -5.64 6.63 13.41
N LYS A 105 -5.96 7.62 14.24
CA LYS A 105 -7.30 7.75 14.84
C LYS A 105 -8.43 7.76 13.80
N LYS A 106 -8.19 8.35 12.62
CA LYS A 106 -9.16 8.38 11.53
C LYS A 106 -9.33 6.99 10.90
N ILE A 107 -8.23 6.27 10.64
CA ILE A 107 -8.25 4.90 10.18
C ILE A 107 -9.06 4.04 11.15
N LYS A 108 -8.76 4.12 12.46
CA LYS A 108 -9.50 3.41 13.49
C LYS A 108 -11.01 3.67 13.44
N ALA A 109 -11.39 4.94 13.31
CA ALA A 109 -12.80 5.33 13.25
C ALA A 109 -13.51 4.78 12.01
N MET A 110 -12.81 4.69 10.87
CA MET A 110 -13.37 4.15 9.63
C MET A 110 -13.41 2.63 9.65
N VAL A 111 -12.37 1.95 10.12
CA VAL A 111 -12.33 0.48 10.28
C VAL A 111 -13.52 0.00 11.13
N LYS A 112 -13.89 0.73 12.18
CA LYS A 112 -15.08 0.42 13.01
C LYS A 112 -16.40 0.33 12.24
N GLN A 113 -16.47 0.88 11.03
CA GLN A 113 -17.69 0.84 10.21
C GLN A 113 -17.73 -0.38 9.27
N TYR A 114 -16.62 -1.06 9.07
CA TYR A 114 -16.48 -2.16 8.10
C TYR A 114 -16.37 -3.54 8.75
N VAL A 115 -15.90 -3.61 10.01
CA VAL A 115 -15.57 -4.88 10.67
C VAL A 115 -16.51 -5.19 11.83
N THR A 116 -16.64 -6.47 12.16
CA THR A 116 -17.51 -6.96 13.24
C THR A 116 -16.77 -7.24 14.54
N TRP A 117 -15.42 -7.34 14.52
CA TRP A 117 -14.61 -7.54 15.72
C TRP A 117 -14.44 -6.26 16.54
N ASP A 118 -14.09 -6.41 17.81
CA ASP A 118 -13.83 -5.28 18.72
C ASP A 118 -12.54 -4.55 18.33
N VAL A 119 -12.68 -3.45 17.57
CA VAL A 119 -11.54 -2.67 17.09
C VAL A 119 -10.70 -2.11 18.23
N ASP A 120 -11.30 -1.76 19.36
CA ASP A 120 -10.53 -1.17 20.49
C ASP A 120 -9.57 -2.19 21.12
N LYS A 121 -9.88 -3.48 21.03
CA LYS A 121 -9.01 -4.56 21.52
C LYS A 121 -7.78 -4.77 20.67
N TYR A 122 -7.91 -4.63 19.34
CA TYR A 122 -6.86 -4.99 18.39
C TYR A 122 -6.07 -3.79 17.86
N PHE A 123 -6.57 -2.56 18.05
CA PHE A 123 -6.04 -1.39 17.38
C PHE A 123 -5.05 -0.60 18.25
N GLU A 124 -3.86 -0.36 17.72
CA GLU A 124 -2.83 0.52 18.26
C GLU A 124 -2.84 1.84 17.48
N GLU A 125 -3.24 2.92 18.14
CA GLU A 125 -3.40 4.23 17.52
C GLU A 125 -2.09 4.99 17.49
N ILE A 126 -1.68 5.46 16.30
CA ILE A 126 -0.48 6.26 16.07
C ILE A 126 -0.82 7.65 15.54
N LYS A 127 0.16 8.54 15.61
CA LYS A 127 0.12 9.93 15.15
C LYS A 127 1.23 10.23 14.16
N GLU A 128 1.17 11.40 13.55
CA GLU A 128 2.23 11.95 12.69
C GLU A 128 3.58 11.90 13.41
N GLY A 129 4.56 11.26 12.79
CA GLY A 129 5.92 11.17 13.30
C GLY A 129 6.16 10.10 14.37
N ASP A 130 5.13 9.38 14.82
CA ASP A 130 5.32 8.23 15.71
C ASP A 130 6.13 7.14 15.00
N GLU A 131 6.79 6.28 15.79
CA GLU A 131 7.65 5.21 15.29
C GLU A 131 7.24 3.87 15.86
N LEU A 132 7.29 2.83 15.01
CA LEU A 132 7.14 1.43 15.37
C LEU A 132 8.45 0.69 15.05
N CYS A 133 9.10 0.12 16.05
CA CYS A 133 10.28 -0.72 15.88
C CYS A 133 9.89 -2.20 15.95
N THR A 134 10.34 -2.99 14.97
CA THR A 134 10.03 -4.43 14.88
C THR A 134 11.26 -5.33 15.04
N GLY A 135 12.40 -4.72 15.35
CA GLY A 135 13.71 -5.35 15.47
C GLY A 135 14.72 -4.57 14.64
N SER A 136 15.06 -5.05 13.46
CA SER A 136 15.97 -4.35 12.53
C SER A 136 15.27 -3.28 11.69
N HIS A 137 13.95 -3.26 11.65
CA HIS A 137 13.15 -2.28 10.91
C HIS A 137 12.49 -1.28 11.85
N THR A 138 12.44 -0.01 11.43
CA THR A 138 11.73 1.07 12.12
C THR A 138 10.88 1.84 11.13
N PHE A 139 9.59 1.89 11.41
CA PHE A 139 8.57 2.57 10.61
C PHE A 139 8.25 3.92 11.22
N THR A 140 8.17 4.97 10.39
CA THR A 140 7.69 6.30 10.78
C THR A 140 6.45 6.62 9.96
N PHE A 141 5.44 7.18 10.59
CA PHE A 141 4.13 7.41 9.98
C PHE A 141 3.93 8.88 9.61
N TYR A 142 3.46 9.13 8.40
CA TYR A 142 3.17 10.47 7.87
C TYR A 142 1.73 10.55 7.40
N MET A 143 0.95 11.48 7.95
CA MET A 143 -0.44 11.67 7.51
C MET A 143 -0.48 12.29 6.12
N ALA A 144 -1.28 11.68 5.25
CA ALA A 144 -1.47 12.07 3.86
C ALA A 144 -2.95 12.33 3.53
N PRO A 145 -3.66 13.17 4.30
CA PRO A 145 -5.09 13.35 4.16
C PRO A 145 -5.45 13.79 2.74
N MET A 146 -6.51 13.23 2.20
CA MET A 146 -7.02 13.49 0.83
C MET A 146 -6.08 13.03 -0.30
N VAL A 147 -5.16 12.10 -0.02
CA VAL A 147 -4.39 11.43 -1.08
C VAL A 147 -4.69 9.91 -1.05
N HIS A 148 -5.91 9.40 -1.46
CA HIS A 148 -6.97 10.33 -1.92
C HIS A 148 -8.16 10.43 -0.92
N TRP A 149 -8.20 9.66 0.14
CA TRP A 149 -9.22 9.71 1.20
C TRP A 149 -8.73 10.46 2.46
N PRO A 150 -9.67 10.90 3.35
CA PRO A 150 -9.31 11.80 4.45
C PRO A 150 -8.46 11.16 5.55
N GLU A 151 -8.42 9.84 5.66
CA GLU A 151 -7.70 9.08 6.69
C GLU A 151 -6.31 8.64 6.26
N VAL A 152 -6.00 8.68 4.96
CA VAL A 152 -4.77 8.13 4.38
C VAL A 152 -3.53 8.58 5.13
N MET A 153 -2.64 7.65 5.35
CA MET A 153 -1.27 7.88 5.78
C MET A 153 -0.29 7.14 4.86
N VAL A 154 0.97 7.51 4.94
CA VAL A 154 2.08 6.78 4.30
C VAL A 154 3.06 6.36 5.37
N THR A 155 3.70 5.21 5.17
CA THR A 155 4.64 4.63 6.12
C THR A 155 6.04 4.60 5.52
N TYR A 156 7.02 5.21 6.21
CA TYR A 156 8.42 5.17 5.80
C TYR A 156 9.20 4.19 6.66
N GLU A 157 9.80 3.20 6.03
CA GLU A 157 10.68 2.24 6.69
C GLU A 157 12.13 2.72 6.52
N LYS A 158 12.80 3.00 7.66
CA LYS A 158 14.08 3.71 7.70
C LYS A 158 15.28 2.89 7.26
N SER A 159 15.31 1.59 7.60
CA SER A 159 16.50 0.73 7.40
C SER A 159 16.81 0.50 5.92
N THR A 160 15.77 0.41 5.09
CA THR A 160 15.90 0.16 3.65
C THR A 160 15.52 1.35 2.80
N GLY A 161 15.02 2.44 3.39
CA GLY A 161 14.51 3.61 2.69
C GLY A 161 13.26 3.32 1.86
N SER A 162 12.36 2.49 2.37
CA SER A 162 11.13 2.11 1.67
C SER A 162 9.96 3.01 2.09
N LEU A 163 9.35 3.71 1.15
CA LEU A 163 8.12 4.48 1.35
C LEU A 163 6.92 3.68 0.85
N PHE A 164 6.06 3.24 1.76
CA PHE A 164 4.75 2.66 1.45
C PHE A 164 3.77 3.80 1.30
N SER A 165 3.43 4.11 0.05
CA SER A 165 2.85 5.40 -0.34
C SER A 165 1.33 5.42 -0.43
N ALA A 166 0.65 4.38 0.08
CA ALA A 166 -0.77 4.17 -0.17
C ALA A 166 -1.05 4.26 -1.70
N ASP A 167 -2.08 4.95 -2.12
CA ASP A 167 -2.45 5.10 -3.53
C ASP A 167 -1.58 6.10 -4.31
N ALA A 168 -0.76 6.89 -3.61
CA ALA A 168 0.15 7.77 -4.32
C ALA A 168 1.16 6.95 -5.14
N PHE A 169 1.38 7.38 -6.38
CA PHE A 169 2.19 6.70 -7.41
C PHE A 169 1.61 5.40 -7.95
N GLY A 170 0.34 5.09 -7.64
CA GLY A 170 -0.39 3.96 -8.19
C GLY A 170 -0.60 4.06 -9.70
N ILE A 171 -0.80 2.90 -10.32
CA ILE A 171 -1.20 2.76 -11.72
C ILE A 171 -2.27 1.67 -11.86
N PHE A 172 -3.08 1.75 -12.90
CA PHE A 172 -3.94 0.67 -13.31
C PHE A 172 -3.14 -0.45 -13.98
N GLY A 173 -3.66 -1.68 -13.89
CA GLY A 173 -3.10 -2.89 -14.50
C GLY A 173 -2.60 -3.90 -13.49
N ALA A 174 -2.78 -5.17 -13.81
CA ALA A 174 -2.19 -6.29 -13.08
C ALA A 174 -0.71 -6.45 -13.43
N HIS A 175 0.10 -6.95 -12.49
CA HIS A 175 1.49 -7.27 -12.79
C HIS A 175 1.61 -8.41 -13.80
N ASP A 176 2.47 -8.25 -14.79
CA ASP A 176 2.74 -9.25 -15.82
C ASP A 176 4.19 -9.78 -15.69
N GLY A 177 4.42 -10.49 -14.60
CA GLY A 177 5.69 -11.19 -14.32
C GLY A 177 6.74 -10.39 -13.56
N ASN A 178 6.68 -9.06 -13.51
CA ASN A 178 7.62 -8.24 -12.74
C ASN A 178 6.86 -7.17 -11.94
N ILE A 179 7.33 -6.90 -10.72
CA ILE A 179 6.71 -5.91 -9.82
C ILE A 179 7.45 -4.57 -9.79
N PHE A 180 8.55 -4.42 -10.52
CA PHE A 180 9.39 -3.22 -10.49
C PHE A 180 9.22 -2.37 -11.75
N ALA A 181 9.05 -1.06 -11.56
CA ALA A 181 8.83 -0.11 -12.64
C ALA A 181 10.01 -0.02 -13.64
N ASP A 182 11.22 -0.31 -13.21
CA ASP A 182 12.41 -0.27 -14.08
C ASP A 182 12.52 -1.48 -15.04
N ALA A 183 11.57 -2.41 -14.99
CA ALA A 183 11.43 -3.48 -15.97
C ALA A 183 10.51 -3.14 -17.15
N TYR A 184 9.87 -1.98 -17.12
CA TYR A 184 8.86 -1.53 -18.05
C TYR A 184 9.25 -0.18 -18.67
N ASP A 185 8.73 0.12 -19.86
CA ASP A 185 8.95 1.41 -20.50
C ASP A 185 8.15 2.51 -19.79
N PHE A 186 8.86 3.57 -19.37
CA PHE A 186 8.23 4.65 -18.66
C PHE A 186 7.19 5.41 -19.49
N GLU A 187 7.52 5.73 -20.76
CA GLU A 187 6.68 6.55 -21.62
C GLU A 187 5.51 5.76 -22.22
N LEU A 188 5.73 4.48 -22.53
CA LEU A 188 4.72 3.66 -23.21
C LEU A 188 3.83 2.88 -22.26
N GLU A 189 4.33 2.47 -21.10
CA GLU A 189 3.60 1.59 -20.18
C GLU A 189 3.20 2.29 -18.89
N TRP A 190 4.18 2.92 -18.18
CA TRP A 190 3.88 3.53 -16.88
C TRP A 190 3.11 4.85 -16.99
N LEU A 191 3.62 5.80 -17.78
CA LEU A 191 3.11 7.18 -17.83
C LEU A 191 1.63 7.27 -18.25
N PRO A 192 1.16 6.56 -19.30
CA PRO A 192 -0.25 6.62 -19.69
C PRO A 192 -1.18 6.03 -18.61
N SER A 193 -0.80 4.90 -18.01
CA SER A 193 -1.60 4.23 -16.97
C SER A 193 -1.62 5.05 -15.68
N ALA A 194 -0.46 5.58 -15.26
CA ALA A 194 -0.36 6.44 -14.08
C ALA A 194 -1.12 7.76 -14.25
N ARG A 195 -1.10 8.36 -15.44
CA ARG A 195 -1.88 9.57 -15.71
C ARG A 195 -3.38 9.30 -15.65
N LYS A 196 -3.84 8.19 -16.21
CA LYS A 196 -5.25 7.76 -16.09
C LYS A 196 -5.60 7.55 -14.62
N TYR A 197 -4.78 6.81 -13.87
CA TYR A 197 -4.98 6.57 -12.44
C TYR A 197 -5.01 7.88 -11.66
N TYR A 198 -4.00 8.75 -11.83
CA TYR A 198 -3.93 10.03 -11.15
C TYR A 198 -5.19 10.86 -11.40
N THR A 199 -5.59 11.06 -12.66
CA THR A 199 -6.71 11.94 -13.02
C THR A 199 -8.07 11.43 -12.53
N THR A 200 -8.25 10.12 -12.41
CA THR A 200 -9.52 9.52 -11.97
C THR A 200 -9.61 9.32 -10.47
N ILE A 201 -8.49 9.02 -9.79
CA ILE A 201 -8.45 8.65 -8.37
C ILE A 201 -7.94 9.83 -7.51
N VAL A 202 -6.77 10.36 -7.82
CA VAL A 202 -6.05 11.34 -6.97
C VAL A 202 -6.27 12.79 -7.38
N GLY A 203 -6.47 13.05 -8.67
CA GLY A 203 -6.33 14.37 -9.30
C GLY A 203 -7.22 15.49 -8.75
N LYS A 204 -8.38 15.18 -8.18
CA LYS A 204 -9.24 16.12 -7.45
C LYS A 204 -8.49 16.83 -6.29
N TYR A 205 -7.45 16.21 -5.77
CA TYR A 205 -6.75 16.62 -4.56
C TYR A 205 -5.28 17.03 -4.81
N GLY A 206 -4.98 17.64 -5.95
CA GLY A 206 -3.62 18.03 -6.36
C GLY A 206 -2.83 18.79 -5.30
N THR A 207 -3.44 19.79 -4.65
CA THR A 207 -2.80 20.55 -3.55
C THR A 207 -2.36 19.65 -2.37
N PHE A 208 -3.11 18.61 -2.07
CA PHE A 208 -2.74 17.65 -1.01
C PHE A 208 -1.62 16.72 -1.48
N THR A 209 -1.62 16.36 -2.75
CA THR A 209 -0.53 15.58 -3.38
C THR A 209 0.79 16.35 -3.32
N GLU A 210 0.80 17.64 -3.68
CA GLU A 210 2.00 18.49 -3.56
C GLU A 210 2.50 18.58 -2.11
N LYS A 211 1.58 18.73 -1.14
CA LYS A 211 1.93 18.78 0.28
C LYS A 211 2.55 17.46 0.74
N LEU A 212 2.01 16.32 0.32
CA LEU A 212 2.58 15.01 0.64
C LEU A 212 3.98 14.86 0.07
N ILE A 213 4.17 15.15 -1.22
CA ILE A 213 5.49 15.09 -1.87
C ILE A 213 6.50 16.01 -1.16
N GLY A 214 6.10 17.24 -0.82
CA GLY A 214 6.94 18.16 -0.05
C GLY A 214 7.30 17.63 1.35
N LYS A 215 6.35 16.98 2.03
CA LYS A 215 6.55 16.41 3.37
C LYS A 215 7.59 15.28 3.37
N VAL A 216 7.48 14.35 2.40
CA VAL A 216 8.37 13.17 2.33
C VAL A 216 9.63 13.41 1.50
N GLY A 217 9.72 14.51 0.76
CA GLY A 217 10.82 14.80 -0.15
C GLY A 217 12.19 14.98 0.51
N GLY A 218 12.24 15.18 1.82
CA GLY A 218 13.49 15.21 2.61
C GLY A 218 13.98 13.87 3.12
N LEU A 219 13.21 12.78 2.90
CA LEU A 219 13.57 11.43 3.35
C LEU A 219 14.53 10.76 2.34
N ASP A 220 15.41 9.90 2.82
CA ASP A 220 16.32 9.10 1.98
C ASP A 220 15.57 7.91 1.35
N ILE A 221 14.66 8.21 0.43
CA ILE A 221 13.80 7.22 -0.23
C ILE A 221 14.63 6.44 -1.26
N LYS A 222 14.70 5.12 -1.10
CA LYS A 222 15.33 4.17 -2.03
C LYS A 222 14.32 3.40 -2.86
N ARG A 223 13.06 3.35 -2.43
CA ARG A 223 11.93 2.79 -3.19
C ARG A 223 10.60 3.37 -2.72
N ILE A 224 9.67 3.43 -3.67
CA ILE A 224 8.26 3.77 -3.42
C ILE A 224 7.45 2.52 -3.69
N CYS A 225 6.67 2.11 -2.71
CA CYS A 225 5.86 0.88 -2.69
C CYS A 225 4.37 1.27 -2.64
N PRO A 226 3.71 1.51 -3.78
CA PRO A 226 2.30 1.89 -3.83
C PRO A 226 1.37 0.70 -3.59
N LEU A 227 0.10 0.97 -3.31
CA LEU A 227 -0.94 -0.07 -3.16
C LEU A 227 -1.43 -0.63 -4.51
N HIS A 228 -1.15 0.08 -5.63
CA HIS A 228 -1.42 -0.39 -6.98
C HIS A 228 -0.21 -0.24 -7.89
N GLY A 229 -0.01 -1.23 -8.77
CA GLY A 229 1.02 -1.20 -9.81
C GLY A 229 2.44 -1.37 -9.29
N PHE A 230 3.40 -0.79 -9.99
CA PHE A 230 4.81 -1.14 -9.86
C PHE A 230 5.54 -0.43 -8.71
N ILE A 231 6.48 -1.14 -8.07
CA ILE A 231 7.44 -0.56 -7.11
C ILE A 231 8.48 0.26 -7.88
N ILE A 232 8.63 1.52 -7.51
CA ILE A 232 9.63 2.43 -8.09
C ILE A 232 10.89 2.38 -7.23
N ARG A 233 12.05 2.09 -7.84
CA ARG A 233 13.34 1.97 -7.14
C ARG A 233 14.52 2.65 -7.85
N LYS A 234 14.25 3.29 -8.99
CA LYS A 234 15.23 4.05 -9.77
C LYS A 234 14.57 5.25 -10.41
N ASP A 235 15.36 6.23 -10.80
CA ASP A 235 14.95 7.37 -11.61
C ASP A 235 13.72 8.12 -11.04
N PHE A 236 13.67 8.27 -9.71
CA PHE A 236 12.52 8.85 -8.98
C PHE A 236 12.04 10.17 -9.54
N GLU A 237 12.96 10.99 -10.05
CA GLU A 237 12.68 12.33 -10.54
C GLU A 237 11.60 12.35 -11.62
N LYS A 238 11.63 11.42 -12.57
CA LYS A 238 10.63 11.37 -13.65
C LYS A 238 9.23 11.07 -13.15
N TYR A 239 9.10 10.17 -12.14
CA TYR A 239 7.82 9.81 -11.52
C TYR A 239 7.27 10.95 -10.66
N ILE A 240 8.11 11.58 -9.85
CA ILE A 240 7.76 12.71 -9.00
C ILE A 240 7.36 13.92 -9.87
N ASN A 241 8.11 14.23 -10.92
CA ASN A 241 7.81 15.33 -11.85
C ASN A 241 6.48 15.11 -12.58
N ALA A 242 6.16 13.87 -12.98
CA ALA A 242 4.86 13.56 -13.57
C ALA A 242 3.72 13.89 -12.57
N TYR A 243 3.81 13.41 -11.33
CA TYR A 243 2.82 13.67 -10.29
C TYR A 243 2.69 15.16 -9.95
N LEU A 244 3.82 15.88 -9.80
CA LEU A 244 3.81 17.33 -9.54
C LEU A 244 3.21 18.12 -10.72
N THR A 245 3.48 17.68 -11.94
CA THR A 245 2.87 18.27 -13.14
C THR A 245 1.35 18.12 -13.10
N TRP A 246 0.85 16.93 -12.84
CA TRP A 246 -0.60 16.69 -12.78
C TRP A 246 -1.28 17.34 -11.59
N ALA A 247 -0.58 17.46 -10.46
CA ALA A 247 -1.12 18.08 -9.25
C ALA A 247 -1.40 19.59 -9.40
N ARG A 248 -0.83 20.21 -10.43
CA ARG A 248 -0.95 21.68 -10.70
C ARG A 248 -1.97 22.04 -11.76
N TYR A 249 -2.65 21.07 -12.35
CA TYR A 249 -3.78 21.30 -13.26
C TYR A 249 -5.12 21.54 -12.49
#